data_888c77709fe370539c886e66e7d7e1ad
#
_entry.id   888c77709fe370539c886e66e7d7e1ad
#
_cell.length_a   1.000
_cell.length_b   1.000
_cell.length_c   1.000
_cell.angle_alpha   90.00
_cell.angle_beta   90.00
_cell.angle_gamma   90.00
#
_symmetry.space_group_name_H-M   'P 1'
#
loop_
_entity.id
_entity.type
_entity.pdbx_description
1 polymer ?
#
loop_
_entity_poly.entity_id
_entity_poly.type
_entity_poly.pdbx_seq_one_letter_code
_entity_poly.pdbx_strand_id
1 'polypeptide(L)'
;MEYQHKERNGKHYTAFEPGNILIREEQDALDLMAICGEHDSNNMILDHTSLDPRFFDLKTRLAGNVFQKFSNYRMRCAIVLPEHYITGRFAEMVKEANRGGDIRFFQSLEQAEIWISA
;
A
#
# COMPACT_ATOMS: atom_id res chain seq x y z
N MET A 1 -15.93 -5.63 -1.32
CA MET A 1 -14.62 -5.01 -1.58
C MET A 1 -14.60 -4.48 -3.00
N GLU A 2 -14.32 -3.20 -3.14
CA GLU A 2 -14.30 -2.53 -4.44
C GLU A 2 -12.87 -2.27 -4.88
N TYR A 3 -12.56 -2.59 -6.13
CA TYR A 3 -11.24 -2.33 -6.69
C TYR A 3 -11.33 -2.20 -8.21
N GLN A 4 -10.28 -1.66 -8.81
CA GLN A 4 -10.17 -1.54 -10.26
C GLN A 4 -8.80 -2.06 -10.72
N HIS A 5 -8.82 -2.90 -11.73
CA HIS A 5 -7.61 -3.31 -12.42
C HIS A 5 -7.35 -2.31 -13.53
N LYS A 6 -6.16 -1.71 -13.49
CA LYS A 6 -5.79 -0.63 -14.40
C LYS A 6 -4.49 -0.95 -15.12
N GLU A 7 -4.30 -0.27 -16.23
CA GLU A 7 -3.05 -0.33 -16.98
C GLU A 7 -2.63 1.09 -17.33
N ARG A 8 -1.34 1.38 -17.16
CA ARG A 8 -0.74 2.66 -17.52
C ARG A 8 0.70 2.41 -17.94
N ASN A 9 1.11 2.97 -19.08
CA ASN A 9 2.47 2.79 -19.62
C ASN A 9 2.85 1.30 -19.75
N GLY A 10 1.89 0.45 -20.07
CA GLY A 10 2.12 -0.99 -20.23
C GLY A 10 2.21 -1.76 -18.91
N LYS A 11 2.01 -1.10 -17.78
CA LYS A 11 2.07 -1.74 -16.47
C LYS A 11 0.70 -1.89 -15.85
N HIS A 12 0.42 -3.09 -15.36
CA HIS A 12 -0.84 -3.42 -14.69
C HIS A 12 -0.73 -3.17 -13.20
N TYR A 13 -1.77 -2.61 -12.63
CA TYR A 13 -1.87 -2.43 -11.18
C TYR A 13 -3.32 -2.49 -10.73
N THR A 14 -3.54 -2.78 -9.47
CA THR A 14 -4.86 -2.84 -8.86
C THR A 14 -5.00 -1.71 -7.85
N ALA A 15 -5.99 -0.84 -8.05
CA ALA A 15 -6.30 0.24 -7.12
C ALA A 15 -7.53 -0.14 -6.28
N PHE A 16 -7.37 -0.18 -4.97
CA PHE A 16 -8.46 -0.48 -4.05
C PHE A 16 -9.19 0.81 -3.68
N GLU A 17 -10.52 0.78 -3.71
CA GLU A 17 -11.33 1.95 -3.41
C GLU A 17 -11.19 2.34 -1.93
N PRO A 18 -11.09 3.65 -1.63
CA PRO A 18 -11.01 4.12 -0.25
C PRO A 18 -12.34 3.99 0.48
N GLY A 19 -12.29 4.11 1.81
CA GLY A 19 -13.48 4.21 2.63
C GLY A 19 -13.81 2.98 3.47
N ASN A 20 -13.24 1.82 3.16
CA ASN A 20 -13.43 0.60 3.93
C ASN A 20 -12.11 0.05 4.41
N ILE A 21 -12.04 -0.39 5.65
CA ILE A 21 -10.83 -1.01 6.18
C ILE A 21 -10.68 -2.39 5.54
N LEU A 22 -9.57 -2.57 4.82
CA LEU A 22 -9.24 -3.81 4.12
C LEU A 22 -8.13 -4.58 4.84
N ILE A 23 -7.25 -3.90 5.56
CA ILE A 23 -6.16 -4.52 6.30
C ILE A 23 -6.34 -4.26 7.78
N ARG A 24 -6.71 -5.30 8.52
CA ARG A 24 -6.79 -5.33 9.98
C ARG A 24 -5.71 -6.20 10.58
N GLU A 25 -5.25 -7.17 9.81
CA GLU A 25 -4.23 -8.12 10.24
C GLU A 25 -3.39 -8.56 9.04
N GLU A 26 -2.32 -9.27 9.32
CA GLU A 26 -1.35 -9.71 8.33
C GLU A 26 -1.98 -10.55 7.21
N GLN A 27 -2.93 -11.42 7.54
CA GLN A 27 -3.59 -12.27 6.56
C GLN A 27 -4.31 -11.46 5.48
N ASP A 28 -4.85 -10.31 5.84
CA ASP A 28 -5.56 -9.45 4.88
C ASP A 28 -4.63 -8.99 3.74
N ALA A 29 -3.35 -8.79 4.03
CA ALA A 29 -2.38 -8.42 3.00
C ALA A 29 -2.26 -9.52 1.94
N LEU A 30 -2.27 -10.77 2.36
CA LEU A 30 -2.21 -11.91 1.43
C LEU A 30 -3.47 -11.97 0.56
N ASP A 31 -4.63 -11.67 1.14
CA ASP A 31 -5.89 -11.65 0.41
C ASP A 31 -5.89 -10.58 -0.69
N LEU A 32 -5.35 -9.39 -0.40
CA LEU A 32 -5.24 -8.34 -1.41
C LEU A 32 -4.25 -8.72 -2.51
N MET A 33 -3.15 -9.36 -2.15
CA MET A 33 -2.18 -9.83 -3.14
C MET A 33 -2.79 -10.88 -4.08
N ALA A 34 -3.65 -11.75 -3.55
CA ALA A 34 -4.34 -12.75 -4.37
C ALA A 34 -5.24 -12.08 -5.42
N ILE A 35 -5.93 -11.01 -5.04
CA ILE A 35 -6.75 -10.23 -5.98
C ILE A 35 -5.89 -9.64 -7.10
N CYS A 36 -4.74 -9.05 -6.75
CA CYS A 36 -3.82 -8.54 -7.75
C CYS A 36 -3.35 -9.63 -8.70
N GLY A 37 -3.04 -10.81 -8.15
CA GLY A 37 -2.56 -11.95 -8.93
C GLY A 37 -3.57 -12.50 -9.92
N GLU A 38 -4.86 -12.33 -9.69
CA GLU A 38 -5.91 -12.71 -10.64
C GLU A 38 -5.76 -12.00 -11.99
N HIS A 39 -5.09 -10.86 -11.99
CA HIS A 39 -4.86 -10.04 -13.20
C HIS A 39 -3.37 -9.88 -13.50
N ASP A 40 -2.56 -10.83 -13.05
CA ASP A 40 -1.11 -10.88 -13.30
C ASP A 40 -0.39 -9.61 -12.86
N SER A 41 -0.85 -8.99 -11.77
CA SER A 41 -0.24 -7.78 -11.25
C SER A 41 0.43 -8.02 -9.90
N ASN A 42 1.61 -7.44 -9.73
CA ASN A 42 2.29 -7.34 -8.44
C ASN A 42 2.35 -5.89 -7.94
N ASN A 43 1.45 -5.05 -8.45
CA ASN A 43 1.38 -3.63 -8.10
C ASN A 43 0.01 -3.32 -7.52
N MET A 44 -0.02 -2.66 -6.35
CA MET A 44 -1.29 -2.21 -5.77
C MET A 44 -1.19 -0.77 -5.27
N ILE A 45 -2.35 -0.13 -5.21
CA ILE A 45 -2.50 1.18 -4.58
C ILE A 45 -3.53 1.04 -3.46
N LEU A 46 -3.16 1.50 -2.28
CA LEU A 46 -4.03 1.54 -1.10
C LEU A 46 -4.18 2.97 -0.61
N ASP A 47 -5.37 3.29 -0.14
CA ASP A 47 -5.61 4.54 0.56
C ASP A 47 -5.45 4.33 2.07
N HIS A 48 -5.10 5.37 2.81
CA HIS A 48 -4.94 5.27 4.27
C HIS A 48 -6.22 4.81 4.96
N THR A 49 -7.39 5.11 4.40
CA THR A 49 -8.67 4.67 4.96
C THR A 49 -8.88 3.16 4.84
N SER A 50 -8.10 2.50 4.02
CA SER A 50 -8.14 1.03 3.88
C SER A 50 -7.32 0.32 4.94
N LEU A 51 -6.60 1.06 5.78
CA LEU A 51 -5.72 0.51 6.80
C LEU A 51 -6.32 0.74 8.19
N ASP A 52 -6.35 -0.32 9.01
CA ASP A 52 -6.76 -0.19 10.41
C ASP A 52 -5.88 0.87 11.10
N PRO A 53 -6.43 1.72 11.96
CA PRO A 53 -5.63 2.74 12.67
C PRO A 53 -4.39 2.21 13.38
N ARG A 54 -4.39 0.95 13.81
CA ARG A 54 -3.22 0.32 14.42
C ARG A 54 -2.01 0.26 13.48
N PHE A 55 -2.25 0.35 12.18
CA PHE A 55 -1.17 0.37 11.18
C PHE A 55 -0.21 1.53 11.42
N PHE A 56 -0.74 2.67 11.87
CA PHE A 56 0.04 3.90 12.07
C PHE A 56 0.72 3.95 13.43
N ASP A 57 0.43 3.00 14.32
CA ASP A 57 1.12 2.85 15.60
C ASP A 57 2.11 1.70 15.49
N LEU A 58 3.40 2.04 15.37
CA LEU A 58 4.45 1.05 15.13
C LEU A 58 4.58 0.02 16.25
N LYS A 59 4.09 0.33 17.44
CA LYS A 59 4.11 -0.62 18.57
C LYS A 59 3.25 -1.85 18.30
N THR A 60 2.22 -1.72 17.47
CA THR A 60 1.34 -2.83 17.13
C THR A 60 2.00 -3.82 16.17
N ARG A 61 3.05 -3.41 15.49
CA ARG A 61 3.76 -4.18 14.47
C ARG A 61 2.93 -4.49 13.23
N LEU A 62 1.72 -3.96 13.11
CA LEU A 62 0.88 -4.26 11.95
C LEU A 62 1.54 -3.82 10.64
N ALA A 63 2.04 -2.58 10.58
CA ALA A 63 2.70 -2.08 9.38
C ALA A 63 3.91 -2.94 9.01
N GLY A 64 4.77 -3.23 9.97
CA GLY A 64 5.96 -4.05 9.75
C GLY A 64 5.63 -5.43 9.24
N ASN A 65 4.63 -6.08 9.83
CA ASN A 65 4.20 -7.42 9.42
C ASN A 65 3.61 -7.43 8.02
N VAL A 66 2.80 -6.42 7.69
CA VAL A 66 2.22 -6.27 6.35
C VAL A 66 3.32 -6.03 5.31
N PHE A 67 4.27 -5.15 5.61
CA PHE A 67 5.38 -4.86 4.71
C PHE A 67 6.23 -6.10 4.47
N GLN A 68 6.44 -6.90 5.51
CA GLN A 68 7.19 -8.15 5.37
C GLN A 68 6.51 -9.11 4.40
N LYS A 69 5.19 -9.20 4.46
CA LYS A 69 4.42 -10.04 3.53
C LYS A 69 4.55 -9.53 2.11
N PHE A 70 4.40 -8.23 1.91
CA PHE A 70 4.57 -7.64 0.58
C PHE A 70 5.97 -7.91 0.02
N SER A 71 7.00 -7.72 0.84
CA SER A 71 8.38 -7.95 0.44
C SER A 71 8.66 -9.41 0.09
N ASN A 72 8.11 -10.34 0.86
CA ASN A 72 8.29 -11.77 0.63
C ASN A 72 7.78 -12.19 -0.76
N TYR A 73 6.73 -11.53 -1.25
CA TYR A 73 6.12 -11.84 -2.53
C TYR A 73 6.46 -10.80 -3.61
N ARG A 74 7.40 -9.91 -3.33
CA ARG A 74 7.84 -8.85 -4.26
C ARG A 74 6.69 -7.95 -4.73
N MET A 75 5.74 -7.70 -3.84
CA MET A 75 4.63 -6.80 -4.12
C MET A 75 5.11 -5.35 -4.03
N ARG A 76 4.75 -4.56 -5.03
CA ARG A 76 4.95 -3.11 -5.00
C ARG A 76 3.64 -2.48 -4.56
N CYS A 77 3.71 -1.62 -3.56
CA CYS A 77 2.53 -1.00 -2.97
C CYS A 77 2.73 0.50 -2.80
N ALA A 78 1.81 1.28 -3.35
CA ALA A 78 1.74 2.71 -3.11
C ALA A 78 0.61 2.97 -2.11
N ILE A 79 0.91 3.69 -1.04
CA ILE A 79 -0.08 4.06 -0.02
C ILE A 79 -0.29 5.56 -0.07
N VAL A 80 -1.53 5.97 -0.26
CA VAL A 80 -1.92 7.39 -0.31
C VAL A 80 -2.42 7.81 1.07
N LEU A 81 -1.79 8.83 1.66
CA LEU A 81 -2.19 9.32 2.97
C LEU A 81 -1.94 10.83 3.09
N PRO A 82 -2.77 11.54 3.90
CA PRO A 82 -2.55 12.95 4.18
C PRO A 82 -1.27 13.17 4.98
N GLU A 83 -0.64 14.32 4.80
CA GLU A 83 0.61 14.67 5.46
C GLU A 83 0.52 14.59 7.00
N HIS A 84 -0.65 14.90 7.58
CA HIS A 84 -0.79 14.91 9.04
C HIS A 84 -0.66 13.52 9.68
N TYR A 85 -0.72 12.44 8.90
CA TYR A 85 -0.40 11.09 9.40
C TYR A 85 1.10 10.87 9.54
N ILE A 86 1.91 11.70 8.90
CA ILE A 86 3.37 11.52 8.85
C ILE A 86 4.00 12.24 10.04
N THR A 87 3.92 11.61 11.21
CA THR A 87 4.42 12.17 12.47
C THR A 87 5.16 11.10 13.27
N GLY A 88 6.03 11.55 14.17
CA GLY A 88 6.71 10.67 15.12
C GLY A 88 7.52 9.56 14.45
N ARG A 89 7.47 8.38 15.03
CA ARG A 89 8.19 7.22 14.50
C ARG A 89 7.65 6.76 13.15
N PHE A 90 6.36 6.97 12.93
CA PHE A 90 5.78 6.61 11.64
C PHE A 90 6.40 7.46 10.52
N ALA A 91 6.71 8.73 10.79
CA ALA A 91 7.38 9.59 9.82
C ALA A 91 8.75 9.05 9.42
N GLU A 92 9.49 8.49 10.38
CA GLU A 92 10.79 7.88 10.10
C GLU A 92 10.64 6.66 9.20
N MET A 93 9.63 5.85 9.44
CA MET A 93 9.34 4.68 8.62
C MET A 93 8.97 5.09 7.18
N VAL A 94 8.14 6.11 7.02
CA VAL A 94 7.77 6.64 5.70
C VAL A 94 9.00 7.13 4.95
N LYS A 95 9.85 7.88 5.62
CA LYS A 95 11.08 8.40 5.03
C LYS A 95 11.98 7.26 4.54
N GLU A 96 12.15 6.23 5.35
CA GLU A 96 12.96 5.08 4.98
C GLU A 96 12.36 4.31 3.81
N ALA A 97 11.04 4.06 3.85
CA ALA A 97 10.34 3.36 2.77
C ALA A 97 10.47 4.12 1.44
N ASN A 98 10.38 5.44 1.47
CA ASN A 98 10.42 6.27 0.27
C ASN A 98 11.81 6.39 -0.37
N ARG A 99 12.84 5.84 0.26
CA ARG A 99 14.21 5.93 -0.28
C ARG A 99 14.52 5.00 -1.44
N GLY A 100 13.56 4.23 -1.90
CA GLY A 100 13.79 3.34 -3.03
C GLY A 100 13.21 1.97 -2.86
N GLY A 101 12.44 1.75 -1.80
CA GLY A 101 11.77 0.47 -1.57
C GLY A 101 10.61 0.24 -2.52
N ASP A 102 10.04 -0.96 -2.44
CA ASP A 102 8.86 -1.35 -3.20
C ASP A 102 7.56 -0.91 -2.54
N ILE A 103 7.63 -0.37 -1.33
CA ILE A 103 6.48 0.17 -0.62
C ILE A 103 6.76 1.64 -0.39
N ARG A 104 5.89 2.50 -0.94
CA ARG A 104 6.08 3.95 -0.86
C ARG A 104 4.80 4.66 -0.50
N PHE A 105 4.96 5.84 0.09
CA PHE A 105 3.87 6.67 0.57
C PHE A 105 3.79 7.96 -0.25
N PHE A 106 2.57 8.34 -0.63
CA PHE A 106 2.31 9.52 -1.44
C PHE A 106 1.16 10.31 -0.84
N GLN A 107 1.10 11.61 -1.15
CA GLN A 107 0.04 12.48 -0.66
C GLN A 107 -1.12 12.62 -1.65
N SER A 108 -0.99 12.07 -2.85
CA SER A 108 -2.07 12.07 -3.84
C SER A 108 -2.12 10.78 -4.62
N LEU A 109 -3.31 10.44 -5.09
CA LEU A 109 -3.51 9.28 -5.95
C LEU A 109 -2.71 9.43 -7.24
N GLU A 110 -2.69 10.63 -7.82
CA GLU A 110 -1.95 10.88 -9.06
C GLU A 110 -0.47 10.54 -8.92
N GLN A 111 0.16 10.98 -7.84
CA GLN A 111 1.57 10.68 -7.59
C GLN A 111 1.80 9.17 -7.43
N ALA A 112 0.88 8.50 -6.73
CA ALA A 112 0.95 7.06 -6.55
C ALA A 112 0.85 6.33 -7.88
N GLU A 113 -0.07 6.75 -8.76
CA GLU A 113 -0.24 6.14 -10.07
C GLU A 113 0.97 6.35 -10.99
N ILE A 114 1.57 7.53 -10.93
CA ILE A 114 2.78 7.82 -11.70
C ILE A 114 3.91 6.86 -11.28
N TRP A 115 4.11 6.70 -9.99
CA TRP A 115 5.18 5.84 -9.51
C TRP A 115 4.94 4.37 -9.81
N ILE A 116 3.71 3.88 -9.57
CA ILE A 116 3.40 2.46 -9.74
C ILE A 116 3.49 2.02 -11.21
N SER A 117 3.30 2.95 -12.12
CA SER A 117 3.31 2.70 -13.57
C SER A 117 4.59 3.15 -14.28
N ALA A 118 5.56 3.61 -13.51
CA ALA A 118 6.82 4.08 -14.09
C ALA A 118 7.69 2.94 -14.64
#